data_c44fa402e3035800c3a781eac97d417b
#
_entry.id   c44fa402e3035800c3a781eac97d417b
#
_cell.length_a   1.000
_cell.length_b   1.000
_cell.length_c   1.000
_cell.angle_alpha   90.00
_cell.angle_beta   90.00
_cell.angle_gamma   90.00
#
_symmetry.space_group_name_H-M   'P 1'
#
loop_
_entity.id
_entity.type
_entity.pdbx_description
1 polymer ?
#
loop_
_entity_poly.entity_id
_entity_poly.type
_entity_poly.pdbx_seq_one_letter_code
_entity_poly.pdbx_strand_id
1 'polypeptide(L)'
;SGRYRVTVWDKGCKDVDTINVEVQHLKFALDTAIACDIDSAILSAPVENEAIYLWSTGDTVDSIVTLENGAYWVSVRTPHCSNTDTVELLFISTPKYSIGEDTAMCIGERLRLSPDSIYGQVSWNTGDTINSLDVLTSGTYIVTQAYKSCPRQDTIEVTMRSLIADSLGMVNNVMTPNNDKINDELAFYIEPELVTDYQLLVYDRWGLKVFETTELLERWDGVRP
;
A
#
# COMPACT_ATOMS: atom_id res chain seq x y z
N SER A 1 -36.53 11.27 31.72
CA SER A 1 -37.90 10.72 31.63
C SER A 1 -38.42 10.40 33.02
N GLY A 2 -39.70 10.60 33.28
CA GLY A 2 -40.31 10.29 34.58
C GLY A 2 -41.83 10.39 34.57
N ARG A 3 -42.44 9.79 35.58
CA ARG A 3 -43.89 9.90 35.83
C ARG A 3 -44.09 10.96 36.88
N TYR A 4 -44.86 12.00 36.53
CA TYR A 4 -45.22 13.08 37.42
C TYR A 4 -46.68 12.94 37.80
N ARG A 5 -46.96 13.21 39.06
CA ARG A 5 -48.29 13.08 39.64
C ARG A 5 -48.69 14.39 40.34
N VAL A 6 -49.83 14.91 39.99
CA VAL A 6 -50.48 16.00 40.70
C VAL A 6 -51.62 15.48 41.55
N THR A 7 -51.76 15.97 42.75
CA THR A 7 -52.91 15.65 43.61
C THR A 7 -53.51 16.96 44.08
N VAL A 8 -54.81 17.12 43.89
CA VAL A 8 -55.55 18.32 44.26
C VAL A 8 -56.63 17.94 45.30
N TRP A 9 -56.82 18.80 46.27
CA TRP A 9 -57.84 18.66 47.31
C TRP A 9 -58.74 19.89 47.30
N ASP A 10 -60.07 19.72 47.33
CA ASP A 10 -61.05 20.75 47.55
C ASP A 10 -62.16 20.23 48.42
N LYS A 11 -62.48 20.92 49.53
CA LYS A 11 -63.58 20.64 50.49
C LYS A 11 -63.69 19.17 50.89
N GLY A 12 -62.58 18.46 51.05
CA GLY A 12 -62.50 17.04 51.41
C GLY A 12 -62.50 16.06 50.27
N CYS A 13 -62.72 16.50 49.05
CA CYS A 13 -62.54 15.70 47.83
C CYS A 13 -61.04 15.76 47.37
N LYS A 14 -60.61 14.62 46.87
CA LYS A 14 -59.24 14.45 46.34
C LYS A 14 -59.30 13.98 44.87
N ASP A 15 -58.57 14.66 44.02
CA ASP A 15 -58.37 14.22 42.63
C ASP A 15 -56.90 14.06 42.33
N VAL A 16 -56.57 13.15 41.41
CA VAL A 16 -55.20 12.78 41.09
C VAL A 16 -55.08 12.61 39.60
N ASP A 17 -54.14 13.33 39.03
CA ASP A 17 -53.75 13.16 37.65
C ASP A 17 -52.28 12.83 37.52
N THR A 18 -51.89 12.11 36.44
CA THR A 18 -50.50 11.69 36.20
C THR A 18 -50.16 11.88 34.76
N ILE A 19 -48.96 12.45 34.55
CA ILE A 19 -48.36 12.60 33.22
C ILE A 19 -47.04 11.87 33.17
N ASN A 20 -46.77 11.14 32.08
CA ASN A 20 -45.47 10.60 31.76
C ASN A 20 -44.75 11.60 30.88
N VAL A 21 -43.59 12.01 31.31
CA VAL A 21 -42.69 12.89 30.53
C VAL A 21 -41.53 12.06 30.03
N GLU A 22 -41.41 11.99 28.74
CA GLU A 22 -40.22 11.41 28.07
C GLU A 22 -39.30 12.54 27.62
N VAL A 23 -38.02 12.42 27.99
CA VAL A 23 -36.97 13.33 27.48
C VAL A 23 -36.29 12.63 26.30
N GLN A 24 -36.50 13.20 25.13
CA GLN A 24 -35.83 12.79 23.91
C GLN A 24 -34.60 13.66 23.69
N HIS A 25 -33.50 13.05 23.25
CA HIS A 25 -32.30 13.72 22.90
C HIS A 25 -31.88 13.32 21.48
N LEU A 26 -31.89 14.26 20.57
CA LEU A 26 -31.26 14.10 19.27
C LEU A 26 -29.75 14.37 19.45
N LYS A 27 -28.94 13.30 19.42
CA LYS A 27 -27.48 13.38 19.51
C LYS A 27 -26.88 12.79 18.25
N PHE A 28 -26.11 13.59 17.56
CA PHE A 28 -25.22 13.14 16.49
C PHE A 28 -23.99 14.04 16.49
N ALA A 29 -22.93 13.56 15.89
CA ALA A 29 -21.70 14.30 15.66
C ALA A 29 -21.25 14.06 14.22
N LEU A 30 -20.93 15.13 13.52
CA LEU A 30 -20.23 15.11 12.26
C LEU A 30 -18.74 15.24 12.58
N ASP A 31 -17.97 14.21 12.31
CA ASP A 31 -16.53 14.25 12.54
C ASP A 31 -15.85 15.04 11.42
N THR A 32 -14.74 15.72 11.74
CA THR A 32 -13.89 16.37 10.74
C THR A 32 -13.50 15.36 9.67
N ALA A 33 -13.77 15.67 8.43
CA ALA A 33 -13.56 14.79 7.30
C ALA A 33 -12.37 15.26 6.46
N ILE A 34 -11.41 14.37 6.24
CA ILE A 34 -10.30 14.56 5.30
C ILE A 34 -10.56 13.69 4.08
N ALA A 35 -10.70 14.30 2.93
CA ALA A 35 -10.92 13.65 1.65
C ALA A 35 -9.62 13.63 0.85
N CYS A 36 -8.98 12.46 0.75
CA CYS A 36 -7.70 12.29 0.09
C CYS A 36 -7.88 11.88 -1.37
N ASP A 37 -7.30 12.63 -2.29
CA ASP A 37 -7.27 12.35 -3.74
C ASP A 37 -8.64 12.09 -4.38
N ILE A 38 -9.70 12.70 -3.82
CA ILE A 38 -11.05 12.69 -4.38
C ILE A 38 -11.55 14.12 -4.53
N ASP A 39 -12.44 14.34 -5.49
CA ASP A 39 -12.95 15.67 -5.86
C ASP A 39 -14.34 15.95 -5.28
N SER A 40 -14.94 14.99 -4.60
CA SER A 40 -16.27 15.14 -4.00
C SER A 40 -16.41 14.29 -2.74
N ALA A 41 -17.21 14.77 -1.80
CA ALA A 41 -17.55 14.06 -0.59
C ALA A 41 -19.07 14.12 -0.34
N ILE A 42 -19.60 13.07 0.28
CA ILE A 42 -21.00 13.03 0.73
C ILE A 42 -21.01 13.26 2.24
N LEU A 43 -21.73 14.28 2.67
CA LEU A 43 -22.00 14.54 4.07
C LEU A 43 -23.44 14.08 4.37
N SER A 44 -23.60 13.24 5.37
CA SER A 44 -24.91 12.66 5.73
C SER A 44 -25.27 12.97 7.18
N ALA A 45 -26.48 13.43 7.40
CA ALA A 45 -27.07 13.57 8.71
C ALA A 45 -27.80 12.26 9.10
N PRO A 46 -28.03 12.00 10.38
CA PRO A 46 -28.79 10.83 10.82
C PRO A 46 -30.21 10.89 10.27
N VAL A 47 -30.71 9.74 9.82
CA VAL A 47 -32.11 9.62 9.35
C VAL A 47 -33.03 9.45 10.57
N GLU A 48 -33.93 10.41 10.78
CA GLU A 48 -34.91 10.40 11.87
C GLU A 48 -36.31 10.53 11.30
N ASN A 49 -37.29 9.95 11.99
CA ASN A 49 -38.70 10.03 11.59
C ASN A 49 -39.17 11.49 11.67
N GLU A 50 -39.87 11.94 10.63
CA GLU A 50 -40.41 13.30 10.50
C GLU A 50 -39.37 14.41 10.69
N ALA A 51 -38.09 14.12 10.38
CA ALA A 51 -37.04 15.09 10.48
C ALA A 51 -37.06 16.08 9.30
N ILE A 52 -36.79 17.33 9.63
CA ILE A 52 -36.53 18.40 8.67
C ILE A 52 -35.05 18.75 8.77
N TYR A 53 -34.39 18.78 7.64
CA TYR A 53 -32.99 19.09 7.53
C TYR A 53 -32.79 20.49 6.97
N LEU A 54 -31.74 21.16 7.39
CA LEU A 54 -31.26 22.39 6.78
C LEU A 54 -29.73 22.42 6.87
N TRP A 55 -29.10 22.37 5.72
CA TRP A 55 -27.65 22.48 5.58
C TRP A 55 -27.21 23.93 5.39
N SER A 56 -25.94 24.19 5.67
CA SER A 56 -25.30 25.49 5.38
C SER A 56 -25.35 25.89 3.91
N THR A 57 -25.50 24.94 3.01
CA THR A 57 -25.69 25.11 1.57
C THR A 57 -27.12 25.54 1.19
N GLY A 58 -28.08 25.45 2.13
CA GLY A 58 -29.50 25.68 1.90
C GLY A 58 -30.29 24.42 1.53
N ASP A 59 -29.63 23.29 1.37
CA ASP A 59 -30.28 22.00 1.08
C ASP A 59 -31.09 21.51 2.28
N THR A 60 -32.19 20.77 1.97
CA THR A 60 -33.13 20.28 2.97
C THR A 60 -33.29 18.74 2.94
N VAL A 61 -32.29 18.06 2.41
CA VAL A 61 -32.20 16.59 2.32
C VAL A 61 -31.32 16.04 3.43
N ASP A 62 -31.39 14.75 3.67
CA ASP A 62 -30.60 14.06 4.71
C ASP A 62 -29.10 13.98 4.38
N SER A 63 -28.74 14.14 3.12
CA SER A 63 -27.34 14.12 2.67
C SER A 63 -27.10 15.09 1.53
N ILE A 64 -25.90 15.66 1.52
CA ILE A 64 -25.44 16.59 0.47
C ILE A 64 -24.13 16.10 -0.14
N VAL A 65 -23.89 16.46 -1.41
CA VAL A 65 -22.59 16.31 -2.08
C VAL A 65 -21.90 17.65 -2.08
N THR A 66 -20.64 17.67 -1.69
CA THR A 66 -19.81 18.87 -1.71
C THR A 66 -18.51 18.64 -2.47
N LEU A 67 -18.04 19.72 -3.13
CA LEU A 67 -16.83 19.72 -3.97
C LEU A 67 -15.75 20.68 -3.44
N GLU A 68 -16.05 21.41 -2.37
CA GLU A 68 -15.19 22.48 -1.87
C GLU A 68 -14.81 22.24 -0.41
N ASN A 69 -13.62 22.73 -0.05
CA ASN A 69 -13.20 22.81 1.34
C ASN A 69 -14.07 23.77 2.11
N GLY A 70 -14.39 23.45 3.34
CA GLY A 70 -15.14 24.38 4.18
C GLY A 70 -15.76 23.76 5.40
N ALA A 71 -16.35 24.62 6.21
CA ALA A 71 -17.19 24.24 7.34
C ALA A 71 -18.63 24.08 6.86
N TYR A 72 -19.18 22.90 7.02
CA TYR A 72 -20.55 22.58 6.70
C TYR A 72 -21.30 22.26 7.98
N TRP A 73 -22.44 22.90 8.19
CA TRP A 73 -23.29 22.55 9.31
C TRP A 73 -24.64 22.02 8.80
N VAL A 74 -25.25 21.15 9.62
CA VAL A 74 -26.61 20.69 9.41
C VAL A 74 -27.44 20.90 10.68
N SER A 75 -28.59 21.48 10.53
CA SER A 75 -29.63 21.52 11.56
C SER A 75 -30.68 20.45 11.28
N VAL A 76 -30.85 19.52 12.21
CA VAL A 76 -31.86 18.48 12.15
C VAL A 76 -32.94 18.79 13.18
N ARG A 77 -34.17 18.86 12.73
CA ARG A 77 -35.35 19.16 13.57
C ARG A 77 -36.38 18.08 13.43
N THR A 78 -36.82 17.52 14.55
CA THR A 78 -38.00 16.65 14.68
C THR A 78 -39.12 17.42 15.33
N PRO A 79 -40.36 16.88 15.43
CA PRO A 79 -41.48 17.51 16.15
C PRO A 79 -41.17 17.85 17.61
N HIS A 80 -40.20 17.16 18.22
CA HIS A 80 -39.95 17.24 19.67
C HIS A 80 -38.59 17.81 20.03
N CYS A 81 -37.60 17.80 19.13
CA CYS A 81 -36.25 18.27 19.42
C CYS A 81 -35.52 18.75 18.17
N SER A 82 -34.44 19.49 18.39
CA SER A 82 -33.53 19.91 17.31
C SER A 82 -32.11 19.83 17.78
N ASN A 83 -31.19 19.55 16.85
CA ASN A 83 -29.76 19.64 17.07
C ASN A 83 -29.08 20.19 15.82
N THR A 84 -27.94 20.84 16.00
CA THR A 84 -27.11 21.36 14.92
C THR A 84 -25.69 20.95 15.19
N ASP A 85 -25.01 20.45 14.15
CA ASP A 85 -23.59 20.12 14.24
C ASP A 85 -22.85 20.57 12.98
N THR A 86 -21.53 20.70 13.10
CA THR A 86 -20.65 21.26 12.09
C THR A 86 -19.50 20.30 11.83
N VAL A 87 -19.23 20.04 10.57
CA VAL A 87 -18.05 19.31 10.10
C VAL A 87 -17.11 20.25 9.35
N GLU A 88 -15.83 20.13 9.57
CA GLU A 88 -14.81 20.74 8.71
C GLU A 88 -14.36 19.72 7.68
N LEU A 89 -14.56 20.00 6.40
CA LEU A 89 -14.17 19.15 5.29
C LEU A 89 -12.95 19.72 4.59
N LEU A 90 -11.95 18.87 4.38
CA LEU A 90 -10.71 19.22 3.72
C LEU A 90 -10.40 18.22 2.61
N PHE A 91 -10.40 18.69 1.35
CA PHE A 91 -9.90 17.92 0.22
C PHE A 91 -8.38 18.14 0.12
N ILE A 92 -7.63 17.03 0.11
CA ILE A 92 -6.18 17.03 0.01
C ILE A 92 -5.77 16.24 -1.21
N SER A 93 -5.14 16.91 -2.16
CA SER A 93 -4.44 16.25 -3.26
C SER A 93 -3.03 15.89 -2.81
N THR A 94 -2.72 14.60 -2.83
CA THR A 94 -1.39 14.12 -2.45
C THR A 94 -0.41 14.25 -3.61
N PRO A 95 0.81 14.75 -3.36
CA PRO A 95 1.85 14.77 -4.39
C PRO A 95 2.16 13.35 -4.87
N LYS A 96 2.36 13.20 -6.18
CA LYS A 96 2.82 11.93 -6.76
C LYS A 96 4.31 11.76 -6.52
N TYR A 97 4.73 10.54 -6.32
CA TYR A 97 6.14 10.13 -6.26
C TYR A 97 6.28 8.72 -6.81
N SER A 98 7.50 8.32 -7.15
CA SER A 98 7.82 6.97 -7.61
C SER A 98 9.09 6.46 -6.96
N ILE A 99 9.16 5.13 -6.76
CA ILE A 99 10.37 4.39 -6.38
C ILE A 99 10.99 3.63 -7.56
N GLY A 100 10.47 3.84 -8.76
CA GLY A 100 10.93 3.20 -9.99
C GLY A 100 9.95 2.16 -10.52
N GLU A 101 10.33 1.55 -11.64
CA GLU A 101 9.57 0.48 -12.28
C GLU A 101 10.09 -0.89 -11.86
N ASP A 102 9.26 -1.92 -12.03
CA ASP A 102 9.64 -3.31 -11.77
C ASP A 102 10.96 -3.66 -12.46
N THR A 103 11.85 -4.27 -11.71
CA THR A 103 13.22 -4.50 -12.18
C THR A 103 13.73 -5.88 -11.85
N ALA A 104 14.69 -6.32 -12.66
CA ALA A 104 15.43 -7.55 -12.41
C ALA A 104 16.92 -7.26 -12.30
N MET A 105 17.59 -7.95 -11.38
CA MET A 105 19.04 -7.83 -11.17
C MET A 105 19.67 -9.19 -10.83
N CYS A 106 20.98 -9.27 -10.87
CA CYS A 106 21.68 -10.51 -10.57
C CYS A 106 21.72 -10.79 -9.08
N ILE A 107 21.73 -12.06 -8.70
CA ILE A 107 21.93 -12.48 -7.30
C ILE A 107 23.28 -11.94 -6.80
N GLY A 108 23.23 -11.32 -5.63
CA GLY A 108 24.41 -10.71 -4.99
C GLY A 108 24.60 -9.22 -5.28
N GLU A 109 23.86 -8.68 -6.22
CA GLU A 109 23.81 -7.23 -6.42
C GLU A 109 22.91 -6.56 -5.37
N ARG A 110 23.12 -5.26 -5.19
CA ARG A 110 22.36 -4.42 -4.27
C ARG A 110 21.62 -3.36 -5.05
N LEU A 111 20.32 -3.29 -4.86
CA LEU A 111 19.47 -2.22 -5.37
C LEU A 111 19.15 -1.26 -4.24
N ARG A 112 19.31 0.02 -4.47
CA ARG A 112 18.88 1.07 -3.57
C ARG A 112 17.56 1.67 -4.06
N LEU A 113 16.49 1.42 -3.33
CA LEU A 113 15.18 2.03 -3.57
C LEU A 113 15.08 3.35 -2.80
N SER A 114 14.56 4.36 -3.45
CA SER A 114 14.35 5.68 -2.84
C SER A 114 13.22 6.38 -3.60
N PRO A 115 12.23 6.97 -2.91
CA PRO A 115 11.28 7.85 -3.57
C PRO A 115 12.01 9.01 -4.26
N ASP A 116 11.55 9.37 -5.46
CA ASP A 116 12.06 10.54 -6.21
C ASP A 116 11.76 11.86 -5.50
N SER A 117 10.74 11.85 -4.62
CA SER A 117 10.31 13.00 -3.83
C SER A 117 9.83 12.56 -2.45
N ILE A 118 10.15 13.34 -1.42
CA ILE A 118 9.79 13.06 -0.03
C ILE A 118 8.92 14.19 0.51
N TYR A 119 7.70 13.84 0.95
CA TYR A 119 6.69 14.79 1.41
C TYR A 119 6.31 14.64 2.87
N GLY A 120 6.80 13.61 3.54
CA GLY A 120 6.47 13.32 4.93
C GLY A 120 7.24 12.15 5.48
N GLN A 121 6.68 11.48 6.46
CA GLN A 121 7.30 10.28 7.01
C GLN A 121 7.22 9.14 6.01
N VAL A 122 8.37 8.54 5.71
CA VAL A 122 8.52 7.37 4.87
C VAL A 122 8.40 6.11 5.71
N SER A 123 7.65 5.12 5.24
CA SER A 123 7.60 3.79 5.84
C SER A 123 7.56 2.73 4.73
N TRP A 124 8.27 1.62 4.94
CA TRP A 124 8.33 0.50 4.02
C TRP A 124 7.56 -0.70 4.58
N ASN A 125 7.07 -1.57 3.71
CA ASN A 125 6.45 -2.83 4.12
C ASN A 125 7.40 -3.78 4.86
N THR A 126 8.70 -3.54 4.80
CA THR A 126 9.74 -4.23 5.60
C THR A 126 9.75 -3.81 7.08
N GLY A 127 9.05 -2.71 7.43
CA GLY A 127 9.05 -2.09 8.76
C GLY A 127 10.06 -0.95 8.92
N ASP A 128 10.88 -0.69 7.90
CA ASP A 128 11.84 0.41 7.92
C ASP A 128 11.15 1.76 7.74
N THR A 129 11.71 2.81 8.37
CA THR A 129 11.22 4.20 8.29
C THR A 129 12.26 5.16 7.72
N ILE A 130 13.18 4.65 6.94
CA ILE A 130 14.28 5.39 6.32
C ILE A 130 13.91 5.85 4.90
N ASN A 131 14.52 6.93 4.45
CA ASN A 131 14.23 7.51 3.14
C ASN A 131 14.68 6.66 1.95
N SER A 132 15.58 5.70 2.16
CA SER A 132 16.05 4.78 1.12
C SER A 132 16.29 3.39 1.69
N LEU A 133 15.87 2.36 0.97
CA LEU A 133 15.98 0.96 1.34
C LEU A 133 16.98 0.24 0.42
N ASP A 134 17.95 -0.47 1.00
CA ASP A 134 18.85 -1.33 0.25
C ASP A 134 18.25 -2.75 0.16
N VAL A 135 18.02 -3.22 -1.06
CA VAL A 135 17.35 -4.49 -1.37
C VAL A 135 18.39 -5.50 -1.89
N LEU A 136 18.36 -6.72 -1.36
CA LEU A 136 19.25 -7.83 -1.68
C LEU A 136 18.48 -9.11 -2.07
N THR A 137 17.16 -9.10 -2.03
CA THR A 137 16.31 -10.27 -2.27
C THR A 137 15.16 -9.93 -3.21
N SER A 138 14.67 -10.93 -3.94
CA SER A 138 13.43 -10.79 -4.69
C SER A 138 12.27 -10.52 -3.75
N GLY A 139 11.34 -9.69 -4.20
CA GLY A 139 10.13 -9.39 -3.45
C GLY A 139 9.41 -8.14 -3.93
N THR A 140 8.25 -7.92 -3.37
CA THR A 140 7.46 -6.70 -3.59
C THR A 140 7.78 -5.71 -2.47
N TYR A 141 8.24 -4.54 -2.83
CA TYR A 141 8.58 -3.46 -1.91
C TYR A 141 7.57 -2.34 -2.06
N ILE A 142 6.97 -1.97 -0.95
CA ILE A 142 5.93 -0.94 -0.88
C ILE A 142 6.45 0.18 0.02
N VAL A 143 6.44 1.39 -0.49
CA VAL A 143 6.72 2.59 0.29
C VAL A 143 5.43 3.37 0.52
N THR A 144 5.24 3.85 1.71
CA THR A 144 4.11 4.71 2.09
C THR A 144 4.65 6.04 2.59
N GLN A 145 4.08 7.13 2.07
CA GLN A 145 4.29 8.48 2.59
C GLN A 145 2.95 9.10 2.95
N ALA A 146 2.89 9.86 4.05
CA ALA A 146 1.70 10.58 4.48
C ALA A 146 1.89 12.09 4.28
N TYR A 147 1.05 12.69 3.44
CA TYR A 147 1.00 14.13 3.25
C TYR A 147 -0.27 14.69 3.91
N LYS A 148 -0.12 15.54 4.94
CA LYS A 148 -1.26 16.12 5.67
C LYS A 148 -2.31 15.08 6.09
N SER A 149 -1.87 13.95 6.64
CA SER A 149 -2.69 12.80 7.04
C SER A 149 -3.26 11.94 5.90
N CYS A 150 -2.98 12.26 4.64
CA CYS A 150 -3.34 11.43 3.50
C CYS A 150 -2.19 10.50 3.13
N PRO A 151 -2.33 9.19 3.30
CA PRO A 151 -1.32 8.24 2.90
C PRO A 151 -1.36 8.01 1.39
N ARG A 152 -0.17 7.91 0.80
CA ARG A 152 0.01 7.46 -0.58
C ARG A 152 1.06 6.36 -0.61
N GLN A 153 0.87 5.40 -1.49
CA GLN A 153 1.77 4.26 -1.66
C GLN A 153 2.29 4.20 -3.09
N ASP A 154 3.52 3.70 -3.23
CA ASP A 154 4.07 3.21 -4.48
C ASP A 154 4.71 1.85 -4.27
N THR A 155 4.77 1.05 -5.33
CA THR A 155 5.15 -0.37 -5.26
C THR A 155 6.08 -0.71 -6.40
N ILE A 156 7.11 -1.49 -6.11
CA ILE A 156 8.04 -2.05 -7.09
C ILE A 156 8.22 -3.54 -6.84
N GLU A 157 8.24 -4.32 -7.91
CA GLU A 157 8.64 -5.73 -7.87
C GLU A 157 10.11 -5.86 -8.26
N VAL A 158 10.91 -6.46 -7.38
CA VAL A 158 12.32 -6.74 -7.61
C VAL A 158 12.52 -8.23 -7.78
N THR A 159 13.09 -8.64 -8.90
CA THR A 159 13.40 -10.04 -9.20
C THR A 159 14.92 -10.25 -9.22
N MET A 160 15.42 -11.13 -8.35
CA MET A 160 16.82 -11.56 -8.41
C MET A 160 16.93 -12.78 -9.33
N ARG A 161 17.81 -12.69 -10.33
CA ARG A 161 18.02 -13.76 -11.30
C ARG A 161 19.43 -14.36 -11.12
N SER A 162 19.51 -15.65 -11.27
CA SER A 162 20.77 -16.38 -11.32
C SER A 162 20.95 -16.91 -12.75
N LEU A 163 21.99 -16.47 -13.43
CA LEU A 163 22.35 -17.01 -14.73
C LEU A 163 22.69 -18.52 -14.64
N ILE A 164 23.24 -18.94 -13.48
CA ILE A 164 23.62 -20.35 -13.27
C ILE A 164 22.40 -21.26 -13.12
N ALA A 165 21.34 -20.80 -12.45
CA ALA A 165 20.15 -21.61 -12.24
C ALA A 165 19.25 -21.71 -13.47
N ASP A 166 19.18 -20.65 -14.26
CA ASP A 166 18.19 -20.52 -15.35
C ASP A 166 18.78 -20.85 -16.73
N SER A 167 20.09 -20.73 -16.93
CA SER A 167 20.69 -20.74 -18.27
C SER A 167 22.03 -21.48 -18.38
N LEU A 168 22.68 -21.84 -17.27
CA LEU A 168 23.96 -22.53 -17.29
C LEU A 168 23.77 -23.99 -16.84
N GLY A 169 23.72 -24.90 -17.77
CA GLY A 169 23.80 -26.33 -17.52
C GLY A 169 25.25 -26.85 -17.54
N MET A 170 25.73 -27.33 -16.41
CA MET A 170 26.95 -28.14 -16.43
C MET A 170 26.62 -29.55 -16.88
N VAL A 171 27.20 -30.00 -18.00
CA VAL A 171 26.85 -31.28 -18.62
C VAL A 171 27.49 -32.45 -17.87
N ASN A 172 28.68 -32.26 -17.37
CA ASN A 172 29.44 -33.30 -16.65
C ASN A 172 30.32 -32.68 -15.57
N ASN A 173 30.36 -33.34 -14.44
CA ASN A 173 31.26 -33.01 -13.33
C ASN A 173 32.51 -33.93 -13.30
N VAL A 174 32.66 -34.80 -14.29
CA VAL A 174 33.78 -35.73 -14.48
C VAL A 174 34.15 -35.73 -15.93
N MET A 175 35.44 -35.61 -16.20
CA MET A 175 36.03 -35.77 -17.53
C MET A 175 36.79 -37.08 -17.61
N THR A 176 36.60 -37.77 -18.72
CA THR A 176 37.32 -39.01 -19.05
C THR A 176 37.79 -38.97 -20.51
N PRO A 177 38.84 -38.16 -20.80
CA PRO A 177 39.30 -37.96 -22.18
C PRO A 177 39.97 -39.22 -22.73
N ASN A 178 39.18 -40.19 -23.14
CA ASN A 178 39.63 -41.50 -23.68
C ASN A 178 39.15 -41.73 -25.14
N ASN A 179 38.50 -40.71 -25.72
CA ASN A 179 38.04 -40.70 -27.10
C ASN A 179 36.85 -41.67 -27.37
N ASP A 180 36.09 -41.99 -26.34
CA ASP A 180 34.87 -42.82 -26.44
C ASP A 180 33.58 -42.00 -26.70
N LYS A 181 33.72 -40.68 -26.76
CA LYS A 181 32.67 -39.66 -26.93
C LYS A 181 31.76 -39.48 -25.72
N ILE A 182 32.16 -39.99 -24.57
CA ILE A 182 31.43 -39.83 -23.30
C ILE A 182 32.36 -39.07 -22.33
N ASN A 183 31.97 -37.84 -21.97
CA ASN A 183 32.72 -36.96 -21.06
C ASN A 183 34.20 -36.70 -21.49
N ASP A 184 34.48 -36.75 -22.78
CA ASP A 184 35.82 -36.45 -23.28
C ASP A 184 36.20 -34.99 -23.18
N GLU A 185 35.18 -34.10 -23.17
CA GLU A 185 35.37 -32.64 -23.14
C GLU A 185 34.58 -32.02 -21.98
N LEU A 186 35.08 -30.95 -21.42
CA LEU A 186 34.35 -30.11 -20.49
C LEU A 186 33.43 -29.19 -21.31
N ALA A 187 32.17 -29.34 -21.12
CA ALA A 187 31.16 -28.55 -21.82
C ALA A 187 30.21 -27.83 -20.82
N PHE A 188 29.82 -26.62 -21.17
CA PHE A 188 28.75 -25.89 -20.52
C PHE A 188 27.64 -25.69 -21.54
N TYR A 189 26.40 -25.92 -21.13
CA TYR A 189 25.25 -25.52 -21.93
C TYR A 189 24.83 -24.13 -21.50
N ILE A 190 24.94 -23.18 -22.42
CA ILE A 190 24.48 -21.81 -22.24
C ILE A 190 23.65 -21.48 -23.47
N GLU A 191 22.48 -20.92 -23.30
CA GLU A 191 21.71 -20.39 -24.41
C GLU A 191 22.40 -19.14 -24.96
N PRO A 192 22.91 -19.15 -26.21
CA PRO A 192 23.72 -18.06 -26.75
C PRO A 192 23.01 -16.70 -26.75
N GLU A 193 21.66 -16.71 -26.83
CA GLU A 193 20.83 -15.51 -26.89
C GLU A 193 20.79 -14.75 -25.55
N LEU A 194 21.19 -15.41 -24.44
CA LEU A 194 21.15 -14.84 -23.09
C LEU A 194 22.52 -14.32 -22.62
N VAL A 195 23.56 -14.49 -23.43
CA VAL A 195 24.95 -14.18 -23.04
C VAL A 195 25.52 -13.10 -23.95
N THR A 196 25.88 -11.96 -23.37
CA THR A 196 26.55 -10.87 -24.08
C THR A 196 28.07 -11.00 -24.06
N ASP A 197 28.61 -11.52 -22.95
CA ASP A 197 30.01 -11.75 -22.74
C ASP A 197 30.28 -13.09 -22.06
N TYR A 198 31.27 -13.83 -22.55
CA TYR A 198 31.60 -15.15 -22.04
C TYR A 198 33.12 -15.26 -21.89
N GLN A 199 33.54 -15.82 -20.76
CA GLN A 199 34.92 -16.23 -20.52
C GLN A 199 34.92 -17.51 -19.69
N LEU A 200 35.54 -18.57 -20.18
CA LEU A 200 35.81 -19.81 -19.48
C LEU A 200 37.26 -19.89 -19.11
N LEU A 201 37.52 -20.03 -17.82
CA LEU A 201 38.86 -20.23 -17.26
C LEU A 201 38.88 -21.57 -16.52
N VAL A 202 39.77 -22.45 -16.87
CA VAL A 202 40.00 -23.72 -16.19
C VAL A 202 41.33 -23.70 -15.47
N TYR A 203 41.34 -24.07 -14.21
CA TYR A 203 42.54 -24.12 -13.36
C TYR A 203 42.76 -25.56 -12.86
N ASP A 204 44.02 -25.96 -12.76
CA ASP A 204 44.39 -27.20 -12.13
C ASP A 204 44.29 -27.12 -10.59
N ARG A 205 44.54 -28.24 -9.90
CA ARG A 205 44.45 -28.33 -8.44
C ARG A 205 45.46 -27.43 -7.70
N TRP A 206 46.45 -26.91 -8.38
CA TRP A 206 47.46 -26.01 -7.83
C TRP A 206 47.23 -24.54 -8.20
N GLY A 207 46.09 -24.25 -8.86
CA GLY A 207 45.68 -22.91 -9.26
C GLY A 207 46.38 -22.41 -10.54
N LEU A 208 47.04 -23.29 -11.30
CA LEU A 208 47.61 -22.94 -12.60
C LEU A 208 46.50 -22.96 -13.67
N LYS A 209 46.36 -21.87 -14.42
CA LYS A 209 45.40 -21.80 -15.54
C LYS A 209 45.85 -22.78 -16.64
N VAL A 210 44.97 -23.70 -17.02
CA VAL A 210 45.25 -24.77 -18.01
C VAL A 210 44.41 -24.59 -19.28
N PHE A 211 43.39 -23.75 -19.26
CA PHE A 211 42.58 -23.43 -20.44
C PHE A 211 41.90 -22.07 -20.26
N GLU A 212 41.73 -21.37 -21.36
CA GLU A 212 40.98 -20.11 -21.42
C GLU A 212 40.33 -19.99 -22.80
N THR A 213 39.05 -19.59 -22.83
CA THR A 213 38.36 -19.23 -24.06
C THR A 213 37.34 -18.13 -23.82
N THR A 214 37.05 -17.33 -24.84
CA THR A 214 35.95 -16.39 -24.94
C THR A 214 34.90 -16.84 -25.95
N GLU A 215 35.14 -17.98 -26.59
CA GLU A 215 34.21 -18.55 -27.56
C GLU A 215 33.20 -19.49 -26.86
N LEU A 216 31.95 -19.20 -26.96
CA LEU A 216 30.85 -19.84 -26.20
C LEU A 216 30.75 -21.35 -26.44
N LEU A 217 31.12 -21.82 -27.63
CA LEU A 217 31.03 -23.23 -28.03
C LEU A 217 32.35 -23.97 -27.96
N GLU A 218 33.45 -23.29 -27.61
CA GLU A 218 34.73 -23.94 -27.44
C GLU A 218 34.76 -24.78 -26.17
N ARG A 219 35.30 -25.97 -26.25
CA ARG A 219 35.30 -26.96 -25.18
C ARG A 219 36.76 -27.33 -24.86
N TRP A 220 36.99 -27.67 -23.59
CA TRP A 220 38.28 -28.14 -23.17
C TRP A 220 38.32 -29.68 -23.17
N ASP A 221 39.31 -30.24 -23.87
CA ASP A 221 39.54 -31.69 -24.05
C ASP A 221 40.38 -32.32 -22.94
N GLY A 222 40.74 -31.59 -21.89
CA GLY A 222 41.58 -32.07 -20.80
C GLY A 222 43.08 -32.02 -21.09
N VAL A 223 43.51 -31.62 -22.28
CA VAL A 223 44.93 -31.49 -22.63
C VAL A 223 45.41 -30.11 -22.22
N ARG A 224 46.62 -30.08 -21.62
CA ARG A 224 47.32 -28.80 -21.36
C ARG A 224 47.91 -28.29 -22.69
N PRO A 225 47.85 -26.99 -22.97
CA PRO A 225 48.56 -26.41 -24.12
C PRO A 225 50.08 -26.51 -24.00
#